data_3e7540d467ff11082c8c6df7d8f972b8
#
_entry.id   3e7540d467ff11082c8c6df7d8f972b8
#
_cell.length_a   1.000
_cell.length_b   1.000
_cell.length_c   1.000
_cell.angle_alpha   90.00
_cell.angle_beta   90.00
_cell.angle_gamma   90.00
#
_symmetry.space_group_name_H-M   'P 1'
#
loop_
_entity.id
_entity.type
_entity.pdbx_description
1 polymer ?
#
loop_
_entity_poly.entity_id
_entity_poly.type
_entity_poly.pdbx_seq_one_letter_code
_entity_poly.pdbx_strand_id
1 'polypeptide(L)'
;MRLMQNLHPDTRETYRERLAPGLALLITIALAGPMVSLVLTPLDASLALMVGAAVSLVLVVVSIALSPTIRVVDGVLHAGRAHIDVAWLGEPGEFSGEEARARRTHQIARDGWNLLRGGIDGVVVVPVTDPDDPVNSWTISSRTPDRLAAAIRTARAQRG
;
A
#
# COMPACT_ATOMS: atom_id res chain seq x y z
N MET A 1 42.06 14.55 19.07
CA MET A 1 40.77 15.09 18.66
C MET A 1 40.06 13.94 17.90
N ARG A 2 39.27 13.13 18.57
CA ARG A 2 38.55 11.96 17.99
C ARG A 2 37.20 12.49 17.49
N LEU A 3 37.03 12.50 16.17
CA LEU A 3 35.74 12.67 15.54
C LEU A 3 34.85 11.51 15.95
N MET A 4 33.87 11.77 16.83
CA MET A 4 32.75 10.86 17.05
C MET A 4 31.95 10.82 15.75
N GLN A 5 32.20 9.82 14.93
CA GLN A 5 31.26 9.41 13.90
C GLN A 5 29.99 8.96 14.63
N ASN A 6 28.94 9.78 14.50
CA ASN A 6 27.57 9.37 14.83
C ASN A 6 27.22 8.19 13.90
N LEU A 7 27.44 6.97 14.40
CA LEU A 7 26.83 5.77 13.85
C LEU A 7 25.34 5.90 14.13
N HIS A 8 24.62 6.54 13.22
CA HIS A 8 23.21 6.22 13.04
C HIS A 8 23.20 4.71 12.74
N PRO A 9 22.42 3.90 13.45
CA PRO A 9 22.20 2.54 13.03
C PRO A 9 21.61 2.65 11.62
N ASP A 10 22.37 2.18 10.61
CA ASP A 10 21.91 2.07 9.24
C ASP A 10 20.69 1.15 9.24
N THR A 11 19.52 1.73 9.41
CA THR A 11 18.23 1.07 9.20
C THR A 11 18.25 0.62 7.74
N ARG A 12 18.52 -0.67 7.50
CA ARG A 12 18.59 -1.22 6.15
C ARG A 12 17.17 -1.35 5.60
N GLU A 13 16.68 -0.23 5.07
CA GLU A 13 15.45 -0.23 4.29
C GLU A 13 15.75 -0.88 2.92
N THR A 14 15.33 -2.13 2.77
CA THR A 14 15.56 -2.92 1.54
C THR A 14 14.50 -2.60 0.49
N TYR A 15 13.31 -2.17 0.90
CA TYR A 15 12.20 -1.88 0.01
C TYR A 15 11.24 -0.87 0.61
N ARG A 16 10.74 0.05 -0.23
CA ARG A 16 9.68 0.99 0.13
C ARG A 16 8.77 1.28 -1.04
N GLU A 17 7.48 1.11 -0.86
CA GLU A 17 6.44 1.47 -1.82
C GLU A 17 5.28 2.14 -1.12
N ARG A 18 4.78 3.24 -1.69
CA ARG A 18 3.55 3.88 -1.25
C ARG A 18 2.41 3.51 -2.19
N LEU A 19 1.36 2.91 -1.66
CA LEU A 19 0.19 2.49 -2.42
C LEU A 19 -0.76 3.67 -2.67
N ALA A 20 -0.27 4.73 -3.35
CA ALA A 20 -1.09 5.87 -3.73
C ALA A 20 -2.24 5.42 -4.63
N PRO A 21 -3.41 6.11 -4.59
CA PRO A 21 -4.54 5.82 -5.47
C PRO A 21 -4.13 5.92 -6.94
N GLY A 22 -4.72 5.06 -7.80
CA GLY A 22 -4.54 5.16 -9.23
C GLY A 22 -5.16 6.46 -9.79
N LEU A 23 -4.65 6.92 -10.95
CA LEU A 23 -5.11 8.16 -11.59
C LEU A 23 -6.63 8.17 -11.81
N ALA A 24 -7.20 7.05 -12.26
CA ALA A 24 -8.64 6.92 -12.49
C ALA A 24 -9.45 7.18 -11.20
N LEU A 25 -9.01 6.64 -10.05
CA LEU A 25 -9.66 6.87 -8.78
C LEU A 25 -9.53 8.34 -8.34
N LEU A 26 -8.36 8.96 -8.53
CA LEU A 26 -8.17 10.38 -8.22
C LEU A 26 -9.07 11.29 -9.07
N ILE A 27 -9.23 11.00 -10.37
CA ILE A 27 -10.16 11.71 -11.25
C ILE A 27 -11.59 11.54 -10.75
N THR A 28 -12.00 10.31 -10.42
CA THR A 28 -13.35 10.05 -9.90
C THR A 28 -13.63 10.84 -8.61
N ILE A 29 -12.67 10.88 -7.71
CA ILE A 29 -12.79 11.65 -6.46
C ILE A 29 -12.84 13.16 -6.75
N ALA A 30 -12.03 13.66 -7.69
CA ALA A 30 -12.01 15.06 -8.07
C ALA A 30 -13.34 15.52 -8.69
N LEU A 31 -14.09 14.64 -9.34
CA LEU A 31 -15.43 14.95 -9.90
C LEU A 31 -16.48 15.28 -8.82
N ALA A 32 -16.23 14.97 -7.56
CA ALA A 32 -17.12 15.37 -6.46
C ALA A 32 -17.26 16.91 -6.36
N GLY A 33 -16.20 17.66 -6.66
CA GLY A 33 -16.23 19.11 -6.60
C GLY A 33 -17.19 19.76 -7.60
N PRO A 34 -17.12 19.47 -8.90
CA PRO A 34 -18.12 19.92 -9.87
C PRO A 34 -19.55 19.56 -9.47
N MET A 35 -19.79 18.38 -8.91
CA MET A 35 -21.12 17.99 -8.42
C MET A 35 -21.58 18.89 -7.27
N VAL A 36 -20.70 19.18 -6.30
CA VAL A 36 -21.00 20.12 -5.22
C VAL A 36 -21.25 21.53 -5.76
N SER A 37 -20.44 21.99 -6.72
CA SER A 37 -20.65 23.29 -7.39
C SER A 37 -22.03 23.40 -8.03
N LEU A 38 -22.45 22.37 -8.77
CA LEU A 38 -23.78 22.36 -9.42
C LEU A 38 -24.92 22.48 -8.41
N VAL A 39 -24.82 21.83 -7.27
CA VAL A 39 -25.85 21.92 -6.20
C VAL A 39 -25.90 23.31 -5.59
N LEU A 40 -24.76 23.98 -5.46
CA LEU A 40 -24.68 25.32 -4.83
C LEU A 40 -24.89 26.48 -5.80
N THR A 41 -24.81 26.25 -7.11
CA THR A 41 -24.95 27.31 -8.15
C THR A 41 -26.20 28.18 -8.00
N PRO A 42 -27.40 27.66 -7.60
CA PRO A 42 -28.58 28.49 -7.40
C PRO A 42 -28.46 29.52 -6.27
N LEU A 43 -27.52 29.34 -5.33
CA LEU A 43 -27.27 30.26 -4.22
C LEU A 43 -26.35 31.40 -4.64
N ASP A 44 -25.16 31.07 -5.13
CA ASP A 44 -24.15 31.97 -5.66
C ASP A 44 -23.14 31.19 -6.50
N ALA A 45 -22.97 31.57 -7.76
CA ALA A 45 -22.10 30.85 -8.69
C ALA A 45 -20.62 30.93 -8.30
N SER A 46 -20.15 32.06 -7.77
CA SER A 46 -18.75 32.24 -7.37
C SER A 46 -18.44 31.43 -6.14
N LEU A 47 -19.32 31.47 -5.16
CA LEU A 47 -19.19 30.65 -3.93
C LEU A 47 -19.25 29.17 -4.27
N ALA A 48 -20.15 28.75 -5.16
CA ALA A 48 -20.28 27.37 -5.60
C ALA A 48 -18.98 26.81 -6.19
N LEU A 49 -18.33 27.59 -7.08
CA LEU A 49 -17.05 27.20 -7.67
C LEU A 49 -15.93 27.09 -6.63
N MET A 50 -15.83 28.04 -5.72
CA MET A 50 -14.81 28.03 -4.66
C MET A 50 -14.98 26.82 -3.74
N VAL A 51 -16.18 26.54 -3.29
CA VAL A 51 -16.49 25.41 -2.41
C VAL A 51 -16.24 24.09 -3.15
N GLY A 52 -16.69 23.95 -4.39
CA GLY A 52 -16.44 22.73 -5.17
C GLY A 52 -14.97 22.46 -5.41
N ALA A 53 -14.19 23.50 -5.75
CA ALA A 53 -12.74 23.37 -5.91
C ALA A 53 -12.05 22.96 -4.59
N ALA A 54 -12.44 23.57 -3.48
CA ALA A 54 -11.91 23.22 -2.16
C ALA A 54 -12.24 21.77 -1.78
N VAL A 55 -13.46 21.31 -2.02
CA VAL A 55 -13.89 19.92 -1.77
C VAL A 55 -13.05 18.93 -2.61
N SER A 56 -12.90 19.18 -3.92
CA SER A 56 -12.05 18.35 -4.78
C SER A 56 -10.62 18.25 -4.24
N LEU A 57 -10.02 19.40 -3.95
CA LEU A 57 -8.64 19.47 -3.46
C LEU A 57 -8.47 18.69 -2.16
N VAL A 58 -9.33 18.92 -1.18
CA VAL A 58 -9.30 18.25 0.13
C VAL A 58 -9.43 16.73 -0.05
N LEU A 59 -10.41 16.27 -0.84
CA LEU A 59 -10.62 14.83 -1.05
C LEU A 59 -9.42 14.15 -1.73
N VAL A 60 -8.82 14.81 -2.74
CA VAL A 60 -7.62 14.29 -3.40
C VAL A 60 -6.44 14.24 -2.43
N VAL A 61 -6.17 15.32 -1.69
CA VAL A 61 -5.07 15.38 -0.71
C VAL A 61 -5.24 14.32 0.38
N VAL A 62 -6.43 14.20 0.95
CA VAL A 62 -6.74 13.20 1.97
C VAL A 62 -6.55 11.77 1.42
N SER A 63 -7.02 11.49 0.20
CA SER A 63 -6.87 10.18 -0.45
C SER A 63 -5.40 9.78 -0.63
N ILE A 64 -4.55 10.74 -0.99
CA ILE A 64 -3.10 10.54 -1.10
C ILE A 64 -2.46 10.41 0.29
N ALA A 65 -2.83 11.26 1.24
CA ALA A 65 -2.25 11.27 2.58
C ALA A 65 -2.53 9.96 3.35
N LEU A 66 -3.73 9.42 3.21
CA LEU A 66 -4.15 8.15 3.84
C LEU A 66 -3.66 6.89 3.11
N SER A 67 -2.81 7.03 2.09
CA SER A 67 -2.30 5.88 1.34
C SER A 67 -1.33 5.06 2.19
N PRO A 68 -1.57 3.73 2.34
CA PRO A 68 -0.67 2.87 3.09
C PRO A 68 0.68 2.73 2.40
N THR A 69 1.70 2.47 3.20
CA THR A 69 3.06 2.24 2.73
C THR A 69 3.46 0.80 3.04
N ILE A 70 4.16 0.16 2.10
CA ILE A 70 4.84 -1.12 2.28
C ILE A 70 6.33 -0.83 2.46
N ARG A 71 6.96 -1.43 3.45
CA ARG A 71 8.39 -1.32 3.70
C ARG A 71 8.95 -2.64 4.21
N VAL A 72 10.17 -2.95 3.79
CA VAL A 72 10.97 -4.03 4.38
C VAL A 72 12.18 -3.38 5.03
N VAL A 73 12.21 -3.38 6.35
CA VAL A 73 13.22 -2.69 7.16
C VAL A 73 13.71 -3.63 8.25
N ASP A 74 15.01 -3.81 8.35
CA ASP A 74 15.67 -4.63 9.39
C ASP A 74 15.07 -6.02 9.56
N GLY A 75 14.64 -6.64 8.43
CA GLY A 75 14.04 -7.97 8.43
C GLY A 75 12.59 -8.01 8.94
N VAL A 76 11.91 -6.87 8.97
CA VAL A 76 10.47 -6.77 9.27
C VAL A 76 9.72 -6.24 8.04
N LEU A 77 8.70 -6.96 7.61
CA LEU A 77 7.76 -6.52 6.59
C LEU A 77 6.67 -5.66 7.26
N HIS A 78 6.62 -4.39 6.88
CA HIS A 78 5.55 -3.48 7.27
C HIS A 78 4.60 -3.29 6.09
N ALA A 79 3.32 -3.49 6.28
CA ALA A 79 2.29 -3.26 5.28
C ALA A 79 1.14 -2.46 5.91
N GLY A 80 1.12 -1.15 5.66
CA GLY A 80 0.21 -0.23 6.32
C GLY A 80 0.44 -0.16 7.84
N ARG A 81 -0.52 -0.67 8.62
CA ARG A 81 -0.41 -0.75 10.10
C ARG A 81 0.09 -2.10 10.61
N ALA A 82 0.03 -3.12 9.77
CA ALA A 82 0.49 -4.45 10.13
C ALA A 82 1.99 -4.59 9.91
N HIS A 83 2.62 -5.42 10.70
CA HIS A 83 4.03 -5.78 10.55
C HIS A 83 4.26 -7.24 10.97
N ILE A 84 5.20 -7.89 10.32
CA ILE A 84 5.59 -9.27 10.62
C ILE A 84 7.08 -9.45 10.36
N ASP A 85 7.76 -10.22 11.20
CA ASP A 85 9.15 -10.60 10.96
C ASP A 85 9.24 -11.53 9.75
N VAL A 86 10.18 -11.26 8.85
CA VAL A 86 10.37 -12.07 7.64
C VAL A 86 10.78 -13.51 7.93
N ALA A 87 11.27 -13.80 9.13
CA ALA A 87 11.56 -15.15 9.57
C ALA A 87 10.32 -16.05 9.63
N TRP A 88 9.16 -15.46 9.89
CA TRP A 88 7.86 -16.15 9.92
C TRP A 88 7.15 -16.16 8.56
N LEU A 89 7.79 -15.65 7.52
CA LEU A 89 7.23 -15.65 6.17
C LEU A 89 7.79 -16.82 5.36
N GLY A 90 6.90 -17.49 4.64
CA GLY A 90 7.26 -18.50 3.64
C GLY A 90 7.77 -17.88 2.34
N GLU A 91 7.81 -18.66 1.27
CA GLU A 91 8.24 -18.17 -0.04
C GLU A 91 7.20 -17.24 -0.65
N PRO A 92 7.54 -15.99 -0.98
CA PRO A 92 6.60 -15.05 -1.60
C PRO A 92 6.30 -15.44 -3.04
N GLY A 93 5.02 -15.57 -3.37
CA GLY A 93 4.50 -15.69 -4.73
C GLY A 93 4.15 -14.31 -5.29
N GLU A 94 4.63 -14.02 -6.49
CA GLU A 94 4.38 -12.78 -7.22
C GLU A 94 3.41 -13.03 -8.37
N PHE A 95 2.37 -12.21 -8.48
CA PHE A 95 1.31 -12.36 -9.47
C PHE A 95 1.02 -11.02 -10.14
N SER A 96 0.72 -11.06 -11.44
CA SER A 96 0.39 -9.89 -12.25
C SER A 96 -0.76 -10.22 -13.22
N GLY A 97 -1.43 -9.19 -13.76
CA GLY A 97 -2.48 -9.36 -14.76
C GLY A 97 -3.68 -10.20 -14.27
N GLU A 98 -4.08 -11.18 -15.04
CA GLU A 98 -5.25 -12.05 -14.78
C GLU A 98 -5.10 -12.87 -13.49
N GLU A 99 -3.90 -13.41 -13.23
CA GLU A 99 -3.64 -14.17 -12.00
C GLU A 99 -3.77 -13.30 -10.75
N ALA A 100 -3.23 -12.08 -10.78
CA ALA A 100 -3.38 -11.13 -9.69
C ALA A 100 -4.85 -10.74 -9.49
N ARG A 101 -5.61 -10.60 -10.57
CA ARG A 101 -7.04 -10.35 -10.53
C ARG A 101 -7.80 -11.50 -9.86
N ALA A 102 -7.51 -12.75 -10.23
CA ALA A 102 -8.10 -13.92 -9.62
C ALA A 102 -7.78 -14.01 -8.12
N ARG A 103 -6.54 -13.72 -7.73
CA ARG A 103 -6.11 -13.68 -6.32
C ARG A 103 -6.83 -12.62 -5.50
N ARG A 104 -7.18 -11.48 -6.12
CA ARG A 104 -7.91 -10.39 -5.45
C ARG A 104 -9.41 -10.60 -5.34
N THR A 105 -10.00 -11.45 -6.17
CA THR A 105 -11.46 -11.62 -6.24
C THR A 105 -11.95 -12.96 -5.76
N HIS A 106 -11.42 -14.05 -6.30
CA HIS A 106 -11.95 -15.40 -6.10
C HIS A 106 -11.08 -16.28 -5.20
N GLN A 107 -9.81 -15.93 -5.03
CA GLN A 107 -8.82 -16.72 -4.30
C GLN A 107 -8.30 -16.00 -3.04
N ILE A 108 -9.07 -15.06 -2.51
CA ILE A 108 -8.74 -14.42 -1.23
C ILE A 108 -8.88 -15.48 -0.15
N ALA A 109 -7.76 -15.76 0.54
CA ALA A 109 -7.77 -16.66 1.68
C ALA A 109 -8.69 -16.07 2.77
N ARG A 110 -9.65 -16.86 3.24
CA ARG A 110 -10.59 -16.44 4.31
C ARG A 110 -9.86 -16.13 5.61
N ASP A 111 -8.78 -16.87 5.86
CA ASP A 111 -7.92 -16.74 7.04
C ASP A 111 -6.63 -15.98 6.70
N GLY A 112 -6.65 -15.12 5.68
CA GLY A 112 -5.54 -14.32 5.22
C GLY A 112 -5.66 -12.84 5.62
N TRP A 113 -4.54 -12.20 5.89
CA TRP A 113 -4.48 -10.75 6.00
C TRP A 113 -4.32 -10.12 4.62
N ASN A 114 -5.14 -9.11 4.31
CA ASN A 114 -5.22 -8.56 2.97
C ASN A 114 -5.01 -7.05 2.97
N LEU A 115 -4.01 -6.56 2.23
CA LEU A 115 -3.82 -5.16 1.90
C LEU A 115 -4.02 -4.96 0.39
N LEU A 116 -5.26 -4.88 -0.03
CA LEU A 116 -5.62 -4.71 -1.43
C LEU A 116 -5.95 -3.26 -1.75
N ARG A 117 -5.43 -2.77 -2.88
CA ARG A 117 -5.67 -1.41 -3.36
C ARG A 117 -6.13 -1.43 -4.82
N GLY A 118 -7.26 -0.77 -5.07
CA GLY A 118 -7.77 -0.61 -6.44
C GLY A 118 -6.79 0.19 -7.33
N GLY A 119 -6.70 -0.19 -8.61
CA GLY A 119 -5.81 0.45 -9.57
C GLY A 119 -4.34 0.04 -9.47
N ILE A 120 -4.04 -1.04 -8.74
CA ILE A 120 -2.72 -1.68 -8.68
C ILE A 120 -2.88 -3.11 -9.19
N ASP A 121 -2.18 -3.45 -10.26
CA ASP A 121 -2.39 -4.72 -10.97
C ASP A 121 -1.60 -5.90 -10.38
N GLY A 122 -0.48 -5.63 -9.69
CA GLY A 122 0.33 -6.67 -9.09
C GLY A 122 -0.11 -7.05 -7.67
N VAL A 123 0.14 -8.29 -7.30
CA VAL A 123 -0.12 -8.85 -5.96
C VAL A 123 1.03 -9.74 -5.54
N VAL A 124 1.43 -9.64 -4.30
CA VAL A 124 2.34 -10.59 -3.64
C VAL A 124 1.55 -11.36 -2.59
N VAL A 125 1.62 -12.66 -2.62
CA VAL A 125 1.04 -13.55 -1.61
C VAL A 125 2.18 -14.21 -0.86
N VAL A 126 2.20 -14.05 0.46
CA VAL A 126 3.24 -14.63 1.31
C VAL A 126 2.57 -15.52 2.35
N PRO A 127 2.89 -16.82 2.39
CA PRO A 127 2.43 -17.68 3.47
C PRO A 127 3.05 -17.26 4.80
N VAL A 128 2.26 -17.36 5.88
CA VAL A 128 2.75 -17.21 7.26
C VAL A 128 3.05 -18.60 7.80
N THR A 129 4.22 -18.78 8.38
CA THR A 129 4.71 -20.05 8.92
C THR A 129 4.68 -20.09 10.44
N ASP A 130 4.26 -19.01 11.10
CA ASP A 130 4.08 -18.95 12.54
C ASP A 130 2.87 -19.78 12.95
N PRO A 131 3.02 -20.85 13.75
CA PRO A 131 1.93 -21.71 14.17
C PRO A 131 0.97 -21.02 15.17
N ASP A 132 1.40 -19.94 15.81
CA ASP A 132 0.62 -19.20 16.78
C ASP A 132 -0.16 -18.02 16.15
N ASP A 133 0.12 -17.68 14.87
CA ASP A 133 -0.59 -16.63 14.14
C ASP A 133 -1.88 -17.20 13.53
N PRO A 134 -3.06 -16.61 13.82
CA PRO A 134 -4.32 -17.03 13.19
C PRO A 134 -4.38 -16.74 11.69
N VAL A 135 -3.42 -15.98 11.16
CA VAL A 135 -3.34 -15.59 9.74
C VAL A 135 -2.40 -16.51 8.98
N ASN A 136 -2.93 -17.23 8.01
CA ASN A 136 -2.17 -18.20 7.22
C ASN A 136 -1.37 -17.58 6.05
N SER A 137 -1.76 -16.38 5.60
CA SER A 137 -1.09 -15.71 4.48
C SER A 137 -1.35 -14.22 4.45
N TRP A 138 -0.41 -13.48 3.87
CA TRP A 138 -0.55 -12.06 3.56
C TRP A 138 -0.69 -11.87 2.06
N THR A 139 -1.76 -11.17 1.65
CA THR A 139 -2.00 -10.78 0.25
C THR A 139 -1.87 -9.27 0.12
N ILE A 140 -0.85 -8.82 -0.59
CA ILE A 140 -0.45 -7.42 -0.64
C ILE A 140 -0.45 -6.94 -2.08
N SER A 141 -1.21 -5.88 -2.40
CA SER A 141 -1.09 -5.20 -3.68
C SER A 141 0.26 -4.47 -3.80
N SER A 142 0.93 -4.61 -4.93
CA SER A 142 2.18 -3.91 -5.24
C SER A 142 2.25 -3.57 -6.73
N ARG A 143 2.80 -2.41 -7.07
CA ARG A 143 3.11 -2.05 -8.47
C ARG A 143 4.35 -2.74 -9.00
N THR A 144 5.20 -3.22 -8.08
CA THR A 144 6.44 -3.93 -8.38
C THR A 144 6.49 -5.22 -7.56
N PRO A 145 5.59 -6.19 -7.83
CA PRO A 145 5.48 -7.42 -7.04
C PRO A 145 6.77 -8.23 -7.05
N ASP A 146 7.49 -8.25 -8.16
CA ASP A 146 8.82 -8.82 -8.35
C ASP A 146 9.85 -8.26 -7.36
N ARG A 147 9.90 -6.93 -7.21
CA ARG A 147 10.83 -6.26 -6.29
C ARG A 147 10.47 -6.48 -4.84
N LEU A 148 9.17 -6.45 -4.52
CA LEU A 148 8.72 -6.73 -3.15
C LEU A 148 9.05 -8.16 -2.76
N ALA A 149 8.77 -9.15 -3.61
CA ALA A 149 9.10 -10.54 -3.38
C ALA A 149 10.62 -10.75 -3.23
N ALA A 150 11.42 -10.13 -4.11
CA ALA A 150 12.88 -10.18 -4.01
C ALA A 150 13.41 -9.57 -2.70
N ALA A 151 12.84 -8.46 -2.25
CA ALA A 151 13.20 -7.83 -0.98
C ALA A 151 12.89 -8.72 0.22
N ILE A 152 11.73 -9.40 0.23
CA ILE A 152 11.36 -10.37 1.27
C ILE A 152 12.34 -11.55 1.27
N ARG A 153 12.65 -12.13 0.10
CA ARG A 153 13.62 -13.24 -0.03
C ARG A 153 15.00 -12.83 0.49
N THR A 154 15.48 -11.65 0.10
CA THR A 154 16.78 -11.13 0.55
C THR A 154 16.82 -10.92 2.05
N ALA A 155 15.77 -10.33 2.63
CA ALA A 155 15.69 -10.10 4.07
C ALA A 155 15.64 -11.41 4.85
N ARG A 156 14.94 -12.45 4.33
CA ARG A 156 14.92 -13.80 4.92
C ARG A 156 16.31 -14.44 4.90
N ALA A 157 17.01 -14.39 3.76
CA ALA A 157 18.36 -14.96 3.63
C ALA A 157 19.40 -14.30 4.54
N GLN A 158 19.18 -13.08 4.98
CA GLN A 158 20.05 -12.37 5.91
C GLN A 158 19.81 -12.76 7.38
N ARG A 159 18.68 -13.42 7.69
CA ARG A 159 18.29 -13.84 9.04
C ARG A 159 18.45 -15.33 9.30
N GLY A 160 18.60 -16.16 8.28
CA GLY A 160 18.89 -17.60 8.37
C GLY A 160 20.36 -17.87 8.28
#